data_6e616cab02739fe3e0379791f580db12
#
_entry.id   6e616cab02739fe3e0379791f580db12
#
_cell.length_a   1.000
_cell.length_b   1.000
_cell.length_c   1.000
_cell.angle_alpha   90.00
_cell.angle_beta   90.00
_cell.angle_gamma   90.00
#
_symmetry.space_group_name_H-M   'P 1'
#
loop_
_entity.id
_entity.type
_entity.pdbx_description
1 polymer ?
#
loop_
_entity_poly.entity_id
_entity_poly.type
_entity_poly.pdbx_seq_one_letter_code
_entity_poly.pdbx_strand_id
1 'polypeptide(L)'
;MKAPVAGTSIEYDLRGSGPPVLFLHAFPLNMKMWDAQARALEGAHQVVRFDARGFGATPPGDGLLTMERIADDAVALLDHLGLSKVIVCGLSMGGYAAFALVRRHPERVKGLVLADTRTAPDSPEGRRSRSAQAETVRREGPPGIADAFLRKALGETTHEERPEVVARAREMILAASARGIVDALAGLAARADSGPTLREIHVPTLVVCGAEDALTPVADAEAIQRGVPGSTLQIIPKAGHLSALEDPAAFNAALAGFLEIRPR
;
A
#
# COMPACT_ATOMS: atom_id res chain seq x y z
N MET A 1 -17.07 7.42 -3.25
CA MET A 1 -17.75 8.17 -2.16
C MET A 1 -16.73 9.10 -1.50
N LYS A 2 -17.20 10.13 -0.76
CA LYS A 2 -16.29 11.09 -0.10
C LYS A 2 -16.52 11.12 1.41
N ALA A 3 -15.45 11.09 2.18
CA ALA A 3 -15.47 11.25 3.64
C ALA A 3 -14.71 12.52 4.04
N PRO A 4 -15.25 13.35 4.95
CA PRO A 4 -14.51 14.47 5.52
C PRO A 4 -13.42 13.91 6.44
N VAL A 5 -12.19 14.33 6.22
CA VAL A 5 -11.02 13.96 7.02
C VAL A 5 -10.23 15.24 7.27
N ALA A 6 -9.55 15.37 8.41
CA ALA A 6 -8.88 16.59 8.85
C ALA A 6 -8.31 17.47 7.71
N GLY A 7 -8.99 18.57 7.41
CA GLY A 7 -8.60 19.59 6.41
C GLY A 7 -8.80 19.20 4.93
N THR A 8 -9.43 18.03 4.63
CA THR A 8 -9.70 17.61 3.24
C THR A 8 -10.91 16.67 3.16
N SER A 9 -11.21 16.22 1.95
CA SER A 9 -12.20 15.16 1.68
C SER A 9 -11.48 14.01 0.96
N ILE A 10 -11.55 12.81 1.55
CA ILE A 10 -10.94 11.60 0.98
C ILE A 10 -11.97 10.87 0.12
N GLU A 11 -11.56 10.51 -1.11
CA GLU A 11 -12.32 9.61 -1.96
C GLU A 11 -12.10 8.17 -1.49
N TYR A 12 -13.19 7.44 -1.28
CA TYR A 12 -13.16 6.04 -0.87
C TYR A 12 -14.21 5.20 -1.59
N ASP A 13 -14.00 3.89 -1.56
CA ASP A 13 -14.93 2.87 -2.03
C ASP A 13 -15.23 1.89 -0.89
N LEU A 14 -16.51 1.56 -0.73
CA LEU A 14 -17.02 0.64 0.28
C LEU A 14 -17.88 -0.41 -0.40
N ARG A 15 -17.53 -1.69 -0.24
CA ARG A 15 -18.24 -2.80 -0.86
C ARG A 15 -18.48 -3.92 0.12
N GLY A 16 -19.52 -4.70 -0.14
CA GLY A 16 -19.82 -5.91 0.63
C GLY A 16 -20.26 -5.62 2.07
N SER A 17 -20.32 -6.68 2.84
CA SER A 17 -20.69 -6.67 4.25
C SER A 17 -19.96 -7.83 4.97
N GLY A 18 -19.82 -7.75 6.31
CA GLY A 18 -19.09 -8.73 7.10
C GLY A 18 -17.84 -8.14 7.75
N PRO A 19 -16.84 -8.97 8.11
CA PRO A 19 -15.62 -8.48 8.74
C PRO A 19 -14.88 -7.46 7.86
N PRO A 20 -14.53 -6.26 8.39
CA PRO A 20 -13.97 -5.20 7.57
C PRO A 20 -12.49 -5.42 7.26
N VAL A 21 -12.12 -5.16 6.00
CA VAL A 21 -10.74 -5.16 5.48
C VAL A 21 -10.46 -3.80 4.85
N LEU A 22 -9.41 -3.12 5.33
CA LEU A 22 -8.94 -1.84 4.81
C LEU A 22 -7.74 -2.06 3.91
N PHE A 23 -7.78 -1.50 2.70
CA PHE A 23 -6.70 -1.54 1.74
C PHE A 23 -5.99 -0.20 1.59
N LEU A 24 -4.67 -0.20 1.74
CA LEU A 24 -3.78 0.96 1.58
C LEU A 24 -2.92 0.77 0.33
N HIS A 25 -3.05 1.68 -0.62
CA HIS A 25 -2.43 1.55 -1.94
C HIS A 25 -0.93 1.90 -1.96
N ALA A 26 -0.24 1.40 -2.99
CA ALA A 26 1.16 1.71 -3.26
C ALA A 26 1.35 3.10 -3.88
N PHE A 27 2.55 3.68 -3.69
CA PHE A 27 3.03 4.82 -4.46
C PHE A 27 3.43 4.37 -5.89
N PRO A 28 3.17 5.14 -6.91
CA PRO A 28 2.31 6.33 -7.00
C PRO A 28 0.94 6.00 -7.63
N LEU A 29 0.34 4.89 -7.20
CA LEU A 29 -0.94 4.39 -7.69
C LEU A 29 -2.13 5.01 -6.91
N ASN A 30 -3.28 4.36 -6.98
CA ASN A 30 -4.50 4.74 -6.26
C ASN A 30 -5.31 3.49 -5.87
N MET A 31 -6.46 3.67 -5.21
CA MET A 31 -7.27 2.55 -4.70
C MET A 31 -7.72 1.55 -5.76
N LYS A 32 -7.73 1.92 -7.06
CA LYS A 32 -8.12 1.00 -8.14
C LYS A 32 -7.15 -0.15 -8.34
N MET A 33 -5.92 -0.07 -7.79
CA MET A 33 -5.01 -1.21 -7.80
C MET A 33 -5.60 -2.44 -7.09
N TRP A 34 -6.51 -2.21 -6.15
CA TRP A 34 -7.19 -3.22 -5.35
C TRP A 34 -8.52 -3.73 -5.92
N ASP A 35 -8.85 -3.41 -7.20
CA ASP A 35 -10.15 -3.80 -7.80
C ASP A 35 -10.37 -5.31 -7.84
N ALA A 36 -9.32 -6.10 -8.08
CA ALA A 36 -9.42 -7.56 -8.11
C ALA A 36 -9.67 -8.14 -6.71
N GLN A 37 -8.97 -7.60 -5.70
CA GLN A 37 -9.14 -7.99 -4.29
C GLN A 37 -10.52 -7.61 -3.78
N ALA A 38 -10.98 -6.40 -4.11
CA ALA A 38 -12.31 -5.94 -3.73
C ALA A 38 -13.42 -6.84 -4.26
N ARG A 39 -13.37 -7.18 -5.56
CA ARG A 39 -14.32 -8.13 -6.18
C ARG A 39 -14.27 -9.52 -5.56
N ALA A 40 -13.08 -10.00 -5.23
CA ALA A 40 -12.92 -11.34 -4.64
C ALA A 40 -13.48 -11.42 -3.21
N LEU A 41 -13.47 -10.32 -2.46
CA LEU A 41 -13.83 -10.30 -1.05
C LEU A 41 -15.24 -9.77 -0.76
N GLU A 42 -15.85 -8.97 -1.65
CA GLU A 42 -17.13 -8.25 -1.38
C GLU A 42 -18.31 -9.17 -1.06
N GLY A 43 -18.23 -10.46 -1.41
CA GLY A 43 -19.25 -11.46 -1.06
C GLY A 43 -19.25 -11.91 0.41
N ALA A 44 -18.13 -11.73 1.13
CA ALA A 44 -17.95 -12.22 2.50
C ALA A 44 -17.38 -11.19 3.48
N HIS A 45 -16.84 -10.09 2.98
CA HIS A 45 -16.17 -9.06 3.75
C HIS A 45 -16.66 -7.66 3.39
N GLN A 46 -16.59 -6.75 4.35
CA GLN A 46 -16.74 -5.33 4.09
C GLN A 46 -15.38 -4.76 3.66
N VAL A 47 -15.25 -4.43 2.38
CA VAL A 47 -14.03 -3.94 1.76
C VAL A 47 -14.02 -2.42 1.78
N VAL A 48 -13.03 -1.84 2.46
CA VAL A 48 -12.77 -0.39 2.50
C VAL A 48 -11.47 -0.12 1.78
N ARG A 49 -11.47 0.81 0.83
CA ARG A 49 -10.27 1.29 0.16
C ARG A 49 -10.41 2.77 -0.14
N PHE A 50 -9.33 3.50 -0.13
CA PHE A 50 -9.36 4.94 -0.38
C PHE A 50 -8.13 5.42 -1.13
N ASP A 51 -8.25 6.57 -1.74
CA ASP A 51 -7.14 7.29 -2.37
C ASP A 51 -6.46 8.17 -1.33
N ALA A 52 -5.18 7.97 -1.09
CA ALA A 52 -4.38 8.88 -0.27
C ALA A 52 -4.33 10.28 -0.90
N ARG A 53 -4.08 11.29 -0.08
CA ARG A 53 -4.04 12.71 -0.52
C ARG A 53 -3.14 12.90 -1.73
N GLY A 54 -3.67 13.50 -2.79
CA GLY A 54 -2.98 13.76 -4.04
C GLY A 54 -2.98 12.62 -5.04
N PHE A 55 -3.63 11.48 -4.71
CA PHE A 55 -3.77 10.33 -5.59
C PHE A 55 -5.24 10.10 -5.96
N GLY A 56 -5.46 9.49 -7.15
CA GLY A 56 -6.79 9.20 -7.64
C GLY A 56 -7.68 10.44 -7.66
N ALA A 57 -8.81 10.38 -6.95
CA ALA A 57 -9.76 11.49 -6.86
C ALA A 57 -9.67 12.29 -5.53
N THR A 58 -8.74 11.94 -4.64
CA THR A 58 -8.48 12.72 -3.42
C THR A 58 -7.55 13.89 -3.71
N PRO A 59 -7.93 15.14 -3.38
CA PRO A 59 -7.07 16.29 -3.60
C PRO A 59 -5.79 16.22 -2.73
N PRO A 60 -4.70 16.88 -3.13
CA PRO A 60 -3.54 17.05 -2.27
C PRO A 60 -3.92 17.76 -0.95
N GLY A 61 -3.25 17.35 0.12
CA GLY A 61 -3.35 18.04 1.41
C GLY A 61 -2.37 19.20 1.54
N ASP A 62 -2.28 19.75 2.75
CA ASP A 62 -1.25 20.70 3.12
C ASP A 62 -0.02 19.97 3.69
N GLY A 63 1.16 20.25 3.12
CA GLY A 63 2.43 19.69 3.53
C GLY A 63 2.69 18.27 3.04
N LEU A 64 3.66 17.61 3.66
CA LEU A 64 4.11 16.28 3.26
C LEU A 64 3.04 15.21 3.48
N LEU A 65 2.98 14.26 2.57
CA LEU A 65 2.19 13.04 2.77
C LEU A 65 3.07 12.00 3.48
N THR A 66 3.15 12.11 4.81
CA THR A 66 3.87 11.14 5.64
C THR A 66 3.08 9.85 5.82
N MET A 67 3.75 8.80 6.22
CA MET A 67 3.11 7.50 6.52
C MET A 67 2.14 7.62 7.70
N GLU A 68 2.49 8.44 8.67
CA GLU A 68 1.64 8.79 9.82
C GLU A 68 0.37 9.53 9.38
N ARG A 69 0.48 10.44 8.40
CA ARG A 69 -0.68 11.14 7.85
C ARG A 69 -1.64 10.17 7.16
N ILE A 70 -1.11 9.22 6.38
CA ILE A 70 -1.95 8.20 5.73
C ILE A 70 -2.64 7.31 6.79
N ALA A 71 -1.93 6.96 7.86
CA ALA A 71 -2.49 6.19 8.97
C ALA A 71 -3.60 6.96 9.71
N ASP A 72 -3.40 8.24 10.01
CA ASP A 72 -4.40 9.10 10.66
C ASP A 72 -5.63 9.31 9.76
N ASP A 73 -5.43 9.52 8.46
CA ASP A 73 -6.52 9.63 7.48
C ASP A 73 -7.32 8.32 7.39
N ALA A 74 -6.64 7.16 7.45
CA ALA A 74 -7.29 5.86 7.49
C ALA A 74 -8.18 5.70 8.73
N VAL A 75 -7.67 6.09 9.91
CA VAL A 75 -8.46 6.04 11.16
C VAL A 75 -9.66 6.98 11.09
N ALA A 76 -9.48 8.21 10.60
CA ALA A 76 -10.60 9.15 10.44
C ALA A 76 -11.67 8.63 9.46
N LEU A 77 -11.26 7.92 8.38
CA LEU A 77 -12.20 7.23 7.49
C LEU A 77 -12.93 6.10 8.22
N LEU A 78 -12.23 5.29 9.01
CA LEU A 78 -12.86 4.22 9.80
C LEU A 78 -13.87 4.78 10.81
N ASP A 79 -13.56 5.91 11.47
CA ASP A 79 -14.48 6.61 12.39
C ASP A 79 -15.72 7.12 11.65
N HIS A 80 -15.54 7.71 10.47
CA HIS A 80 -16.65 8.12 9.61
C HIS A 80 -17.58 6.96 9.22
N LEU A 81 -17.01 5.75 9.06
CA LEU A 81 -17.76 4.53 8.70
C LEU A 81 -18.28 3.76 9.91
N GLY A 82 -17.98 4.20 11.15
CA GLY A 82 -18.37 3.50 12.37
C GLY A 82 -17.65 2.16 12.59
N LEU A 83 -16.45 2.00 11.98
CA LEU A 83 -15.64 0.78 12.05
C LEU A 83 -14.58 0.89 13.16
N SER A 84 -14.70 0.10 14.22
CA SER A 84 -13.78 0.16 15.37
C SER A 84 -12.44 -0.52 15.11
N LYS A 85 -12.45 -1.73 14.51
CA LYS A 85 -11.25 -2.53 14.20
C LYS A 85 -11.37 -3.17 12.83
N VAL A 86 -10.26 -3.22 12.10
CA VAL A 86 -10.20 -3.77 10.74
C VAL A 86 -8.97 -4.66 10.55
N ILE A 87 -9.01 -5.54 9.56
CA ILE A 87 -7.80 -6.12 8.98
C ILE A 87 -7.24 -5.09 8.01
N VAL A 88 -5.94 -4.79 8.13
CA VAL A 88 -5.27 -3.82 7.28
C VAL A 88 -4.39 -4.55 6.27
N CYS A 89 -4.60 -4.29 4.99
CA CYS A 89 -3.76 -4.78 3.89
C CYS A 89 -3.07 -3.59 3.21
N GLY A 90 -1.75 -3.50 3.34
CA GLY A 90 -0.96 -2.41 2.76
C GLY A 90 0.14 -2.93 1.85
N LEU A 91 0.25 -2.36 0.64
CA LEU A 91 1.31 -2.67 -0.31
C LEU A 91 2.30 -1.50 -0.41
N SER A 92 3.61 -1.77 -0.27
CA SER A 92 4.68 -0.79 -0.41
C SER A 92 4.48 0.43 0.50
N MET A 93 4.19 1.61 -0.05
CA MET A 93 3.81 2.80 0.71
C MET A 93 2.65 2.50 1.68
N GLY A 94 1.63 1.75 1.24
CA GLY A 94 0.55 1.28 2.09
C GLY A 94 1.02 0.40 3.24
N GLY A 95 2.08 -0.41 3.03
CA GLY A 95 2.74 -1.19 4.08
C GLY A 95 3.46 -0.29 5.10
N TYR A 96 4.14 0.76 4.65
CA TYR A 96 4.74 1.75 5.55
C TYR A 96 3.68 2.49 6.37
N ALA A 97 2.55 2.83 5.75
CA ALA A 97 1.41 3.43 6.45
C ALA A 97 0.77 2.43 7.45
N ALA A 98 0.73 1.14 7.12
CA ALA A 98 0.26 0.09 8.03
C ALA A 98 1.16 -0.03 9.27
N PHE A 99 2.49 0.07 9.13
CA PHE A 99 3.39 0.15 10.28
C PHE A 99 3.14 1.41 11.13
N ALA A 100 2.91 2.56 10.49
CA ALA A 100 2.55 3.79 11.21
C ALA A 100 1.22 3.64 11.95
N LEU A 101 0.24 2.95 11.36
CA LEU A 101 -1.06 2.67 11.98
C LEU A 101 -0.91 1.77 13.19
N VAL A 102 -0.09 0.72 13.12
CA VAL A 102 0.22 -0.14 14.30
C VAL A 102 0.85 0.66 15.43
N ARG A 103 1.82 1.56 15.14
CA ARG A 103 2.45 2.38 16.17
C ARG A 103 1.52 3.38 16.84
N ARG A 104 0.62 3.98 16.08
CA ARG A 104 -0.20 5.12 16.53
C ARG A 104 -1.58 4.71 17.02
N HIS A 105 -2.13 3.65 16.43
CA HIS A 105 -3.51 3.21 16.62
C HIS A 105 -3.62 1.67 16.66
N PRO A 106 -2.83 0.98 17.51
CA PRO A 106 -2.80 -0.49 17.56
C PRO A 106 -4.18 -1.09 17.86
N GLU A 107 -5.02 -0.37 18.61
CA GLU A 107 -6.38 -0.77 18.93
C GLU A 107 -7.32 -0.87 17.72
N ARG A 108 -6.95 -0.25 16.59
CA ARG A 108 -7.74 -0.25 15.34
C ARG A 108 -7.41 -1.44 14.43
N VAL A 109 -6.32 -2.17 14.72
CA VAL A 109 -5.83 -3.27 13.90
C VAL A 109 -6.23 -4.62 14.49
N LYS A 110 -6.94 -5.44 13.70
CA LYS A 110 -7.35 -6.81 14.06
C LYS A 110 -6.48 -7.87 13.40
N GLY A 111 -5.88 -7.56 12.27
CA GLY A 111 -4.98 -8.41 11.50
C GLY A 111 -4.21 -7.57 10.50
N LEU A 112 -3.10 -8.07 9.98
CA LEU A 112 -2.19 -7.29 9.15
C LEU A 112 -1.73 -8.10 7.94
N VAL A 113 -1.81 -7.50 6.76
CA VAL A 113 -1.21 -8.01 5.52
C VAL A 113 -0.21 -6.97 5.02
N LEU A 114 1.06 -7.35 5.00
CA LEU A 114 2.19 -6.51 4.58
C LEU A 114 2.71 -7.03 3.25
N ALA A 115 2.38 -6.35 2.17
CA ALA A 115 2.72 -6.76 0.82
C ALA A 115 3.81 -5.88 0.21
N ASP A 116 4.82 -6.50 -0.39
CA ASP A 116 5.87 -5.84 -1.18
C ASP A 116 6.41 -4.58 -0.46
N THR A 117 6.83 -4.76 0.79
CA THR A 117 7.22 -3.66 1.68
C THR A 117 8.42 -4.03 2.52
N ARG A 118 9.01 -3.06 3.24
CA ARG A 118 10.17 -3.25 4.12
C ARG A 118 10.11 -2.35 5.34
N THR A 119 10.87 -2.68 6.37
CA THR A 119 10.95 -1.87 7.60
C THR A 119 11.96 -0.75 7.52
N ALA A 120 13.09 -0.97 6.82
CA ALA A 120 14.20 -0.04 6.77
C ALA A 120 13.81 1.32 6.15
N PRO A 121 14.31 2.44 6.70
CA PRO A 121 14.16 3.76 6.11
C PRO A 121 14.96 3.85 4.81
N ASP A 122 14.74 4.92 4.03
CA ASP A 122 15.56 5.16 2.86
C ASP A 122 17.02 5.44 3.23
N SER A 123 17.94 4.82 2.49
CA SER A 123 19.35 5.17 2.53
C SER A 123 19.58 6.62 2.06
N PRO A 124 20.76 7.20 2.31
CA PRO A 124 21.11 8.51 1.73
C PRO A 124 20.93 8.57 0.22
N GLU A 125 21.27 7.50 -0.51
CA GLU A 125 21.07 7.35 -1.96
C GLU A 125 19.58 7.31 -2.31
N GLY A 126 18.78 6.54 -1.56
CA GLY A 126 17.34 6.46 -1.71
C GLY A 126 16.69 7.84 -1.57
N ARG A 127 17.07 8.60 -0.53
CA ARG A 127 16.58 9.97 -0.33
C ARG A 127 16.96 10.91 -1.48
N ARG A 128 18.22 10.84 -1.99
CA ARG A 128 18.64 11.61 -3.17
C ARG A 128 17.84 11.22 -4.41
N SER A 129 17.61 9.93 -4.63
CA SER A 129 16.77 9.45 -5.74
C SER A 129 15.36 10.01 -5.67
N ARG A 130 14.73 10.03 -4.47
CA ARG A 130 13.39 10.64 -4.32
C ARG A 130 13.39 12.14 -4.58
N SER A 131 14.43 12.86 -4.15
CA SER A 131 14.55 14.28 -4.46
C SER A 131 14.66 14.53 -5.97
N ALA A 132 15.47 13.74 -6.67
CA ALA A 132 15.59 13.83 -8.14
C ALA A 132 14.27 13.51 -8.84
N GLN A 133 13.54 12.47 -8.40
CA GLN A 133 12.21 12.16 -8.93
C GLN A 133 11.22 13.31 -8.69
N ALA A 134 11.25 13.96 -7.51
CA ALA A 134 10.41 15.10 -7.20
C ALA A 134 10.69 16.29 -8.14
N GLU A 135 11.96 16.57 -8.45
CA GLU A 135 12.33 17.60 -9.43
C GLU A 135 11.83 17.27 -10.83
N THR A 136 11.95 15.99 -11.25
CA THR A 136 11.41 15.54 -12.53
C THR A 136 9.89 15.75 -12.60
N VAL A 137 9.17 15.38 -11.53
CA VAL A 137 7.70 15.55 -11.47
C VAL A 137 7.31 17.04 -11.45
N ARG A 138 8.07 17.91 -10.78
CA ARG A 138 7.81 19.37 -10.82
C ARG A 138 7.94 19.93 -12.25
N ARG A 139 8.86 19.44 -13.01
CA ARG A 139 9.14 19.89 -14.39
C ARG A 139 8.22 19.27 -15.44
N GLU A 140 7.94 17.95 -15.34
CA GLU A 140 7.34 17.15 -16.41
C GLU A 140 5.98 16.54 -16.00
N GLY A 141 5.57 16.74 -14.74
CA GLY A 141 4.38 16.09 -14.20
C GLY A 141 4.55 14.57 -13.97
N PRO A 142 3.46 13.85 -13.67
CA PRO A 142 3.49 12.40 -13.47
C PRO A 142 4.12 11.59 -14.61
N PRO A 143 3.97 11.97 -15.91
CA PRO A 143 4.62 11.25 -17.00
C PRO A 143 6.13 11.13 -16.85
N GLY A 144 6.80 12.12 -16.25
CA GLY A 144 8.25 12.16 -16.10
C GLY A 144 8.85 11.00 -15.29
N ILE A 145 8.04 10.36 -14.43
CA ILE A 145 8.52 9.23 -13.63
C ILE A 145 7.85 7.89 -13.98
N ALA A 146 6.74 7.90 -14.72
CA ALA A 146 5.89 6.74 -14.91
C ALA A 146 6.65 5.53 -15.47
N ASP A 147 7.30 5.68 -16.62
CA ASP A 147 7.95 4.56 -17.29
C ASP A 147 9.20 4.08 -16.54
N ALA A 148 9.95 5.00 -15.92
CA ALA A 148 11.11 4.64 -15.10
C ALA A 148 10.72 3.91 -13.82
N PHE A 149 9.59 4.28 -13.21
CA PHE A 149 9.03 3.59 -12.04
C PHE A 149 8.55 2.20 -12.42
N LEU A 150 7.74 2.07 -13.48
CA LEU A 150 7.16 0.79 -13.91
C LEU A 150 8.23 -0.24 -14.29
N ARG A 151 9.29 0.18 -14.96
CA ARG A 151 10.42 -0.73 -15.28
C ARG A 151 11.06 -1.37 -14.05
N LYS A 152 10.99 -0.74 -12.89
CA LYS A 152 11.55 -1.26 -11.63
C LYS A 152 10.52 -1.94 -10.76
N ALA A 153 9.27 -1.50 -10.85
CA ALA A 153 8.21 -1.96 -9.97
C ALA A 153 7.52 -3.23 -10.47
N LEU A 154 7.46 -3.43 -11.78
CA LEU A 154 6.86 -4.64 -12.35
C LEU A 154 7.95 -5.69 -12.59
N GLY A 155 7.58 -6.95 -12.40
CA GLY A 155 8.44 -8.08 -12.69
C GLY A 155 8.75 -8.22 -14.20
N GLU A 156 9.87 -8.86 -14.53
CA GLU A 156 10.26 -9.15 -15.92
C GLU A 156 9.16 -9.92 -16.63
N THR A 157 8.62 -10.95 -15.97
CA THR A 157 7.48 -11.72 -16.49
C THR A 157 6.27 -10.85 -16.83
N THR A 158 5.98 -9.82 -16.02
CA THR A 158 4.85 -8.92 -16.28
C THR A 158 5.10 -8.04 -17.50
N HIS A 159 6.33 -7.55 -17.68
CA HIS A 159 6.68 -6.78 -18.87
C HIS A 159 6.58 -7.60 -20.17
N GLU A 160 6.92 -8.88 -20.12
CA GLU A 160 6.88 -9.76 -21.27
C GLU A 160 5.49 -10.31 -21.59
N GLU A 161 4.76 -10.76 -20.54
CA GLU A 161 3.55 -11.56 -20.73
C GLU A 161 2.24 -10.79 -20.44
N ARG A 162 2.28 -9.59 -19.78
CA ARG A 162 1.08 -8.89 -19.24
C ARG A 162 1.06 -7.39 -19.53
N PRO A 163 1.13 -6.98 -20.81
CA PRO A 163 1.20 -5.55 -21.18
C PRO A 163 -0.02 -4.74 -20.69
N GLU A 164 -1.19 -5.39 -20.49
CA GLU A 164 -2.37 -4.75 -19.94
C GLU A 164 -2.19 -4.32 -18.48
N VAL A 165 -1.40 -5.06 -17.69
CA VAL A 165 -1.05 -4.69 -16.30
C VAL A 165 -0.15 -3.46 -16.31
N VAL A 166 0.85 -3.41 -17.21
CA VAL A 166 1.72 -2.26 -17.41
C VAL A 166 0.91 -1.01 -17.76
N ALA A 167 -0.01 -1.13 -18.73
CA ALA A 167 -0.86 -0.04 -19.17
C ALA A 167 -1.77 0.46 -18.03
N ARG A 168 -2.39 -0.46 -17.30
CA ARG A 168 -3.26 -0.13 -16.16
C ARG A 168 -2.51 0.56 -15.03
N ALA A 169 -1.33 0.09 -14.67
CA ALA A 169 -0.50 0.73 -13.66
C ALA A 169 -0.07 2.13 -14.11
N ARG A 170 0.27 2.29 -15.40
CA ARG A 170 0.61 3.59 -15.99
C ARG A 170 -0.55 4.59 -15.92
N GLU A 171 -1.77 4.17 -16.25
CA GLU A 171 -2.98 5.02 -16.12
C GLU A 171 -3.16 5.55 -14.69
N MET A 172 -2.98 4.69 -13.69
CA MET A 172 -3.10 5.10 -12.28
C MET A 172 -2.03 6.13 -11.88
N ILE A 173 -0.79 5.98 -12.36
CA ILE A 173 0.29 6.95 -12.14
C ILE A 173 -0.06 8.30 -12.77
N LEU A 174 -0.53 8.28 -14.02
CA LEU A 174 -0.89 9.50 -14.74
C LEU A 174 -2.10 10.25 -14.15
N ALA A 175 -2.96 9.54 -13.39
CA ALA A 175 -4.10 10.12 -12.69
C ALA A 175 -3.70 10.81 -11.36
N ALA A 176 -2.48 10.61 -10.86
CA ALA A 176 -2.02 11.27 -9.64
C ALA A 176 -1.69 12.75 -9.89
N SER A 177 -1.88 13.60 -8.90
CA SER A 177 -1.46 15.00 -9.01
C SER A 177 0.08 15.12 -8.86
N ALA A 178 0.69 16.01 -9.63
CA ALA A 178 2.13 16.27 -9.51
C ALA A 178 2.51 16.67 -8.08
N ARG A 179 1.69 17.50 -7.42
CA ARG A 179 1.89 17.88 -6.01
C ARG A 179 1.81 16.69 -5.09
N GLY A 180 0.79 15.82 -5.24
CA GLY A 180 0.63 14.62 -4.41
C GLY A 180 1.82 13.66 -4.53
N ILE A 181 2.35 13.46 -5.74
CA ILE A 181 3.57 12.66 -5.95
C ILE A 181 4.77 13.29 -5.23
N VAL A 182 4.98 14.62 -5.36
CA VAL A 182 6.08 15.33 -4.70
C VAL A 182 5.98 15.25 -3.19
N ASP A 183 4.79 15.48 -2.63
CA ASP A 183 4.53 15.43 -1.19
C ASP A 183 4.74 13.99 -0.65
N ALA A 184 4.33 12.97 -1.41
CA ALA A 184 4.55 11.57 -1.06
C ALA A 184 6.02 11.16 -1.13
N LEU A 185 6.76 11.61 -2.17
CA LEU A 185 8.20 11.33 -2.27
C LEU A 185 8.97 11.90 -1.07
N ALA A 186 8.61 13.11 -0.62
CA ALA A 186 9.20 13.71 0.55
C ALA A 186 8.80 12.98 1.85
N GLY A 187 7.53 12.55 1.98
CA GLY A 187 7.06 11.74 3.10
C GLY A 187 7.75 10.38 3.17
N LEU A 188 7.92 9.72 2.02
CA LEU A 188 8.66 8.46 1.92
C LEU A 188 10.14 8.60 2.31
N ALA A 189 10.79 9.71 1.89
CA ALA A 189 12.18 10.00 2.25
C ALA A 189 12.36 10.25 3.76
N ALA A 190 11.33 10.78 4.42
CA ALA A 190 11.32 11.11 5.84
C ALA A 190 10.83 9.96 6.75
N ARG A 191 10.37 8.82 6.18
CA ARG A 191 9.78 7.75 6.97
C ARG A 191 10.77 7.19 8.00
N ALA A 192 10.24 6.89 9.16
CA ALA A 192 11.00 6.26 10.24
C ALA A 192 11.35 4.80 9.92
N ASP A 193 12.38 4.27 10.60
CA ASP A 193 12.63 2.84 10.67
C ASP A 193 11.49 2.13 11.41
N SER A 194 10.89 1.15 10.75
CA SER A 194 9.81 0.32 11.32
C SER A 194 10.31 -1.00 11.90
N GLY A 195 11.62 -1.27 11.91
CA GLY A 195 12.20 -2.45 12.52
C GLY A 195 11.76 -2.66 13.98
N PRO A 196 11.84 -1.64 14.85
CA PRO A 196 11.32 -1.72 16.22
C PRO A 196 9.85 -2.09 16.32
N THR A 197 9.01 -1.60 15.38
CA THR A 197 7.56 -1.84 15.35
C THR A 197 7.19 -3.32 15.18
N LEU A 198 8.05 -4.13 14.56
CA LEU A 198 7.77 -5.56 14.36
C LEU A 198 7.48 -6.29 15.67
N ARG A 199 8.13 -5.88 16.77
CA ARG A 199 7.93 -6.48 18.10
C ARG A 199 6.63 -6.04 18.77
N GLU A 200 6.01 -4.98 18.27
CA GLU A 200 4.73 -4.43 18.75
C GLU A 200 3.52 -5.05 18.03
N ILE A 201 3.77 -5.84 16.96
CA ILE A 201 2.74 -6.52 16.20
C ILE A 201 2.34 -7.79 16.93
N HIS A 202 1.15 -7.78 17.55
CA HIS A 202 0.58 -8.91 18.28
C HIS A 202 -0.67 -9.49 17.62
N VAL A 203 -0.99 -9.06 16.42
CA VAL A 203 -2.14 -9.54 15.64
C VAL A 203 -1.70 -10.55 14.59
N PRO A 204 -2.58 -11.45 14.13
CA PRO A 204 -2.28 -12.32 13.00
C PRO A 204 -1.74 -11.51 11.83
N THR A 205 -0.64 -11.98 11.23
CA THR A 205 0.06 -11.25 10.19
C THR A 205 0.43 -12.15 9.02
N LEU A 206 0.09 -11.72 7.81
CA LEU A 206 0.54 -12.27 6.55
C LEU A 206 1.54 -11.31 5.90
N VAL A 207 2.68 -11.83 5.48
CA VAL A 207 3.64 -11.10 4.65
C VAL A 207 3.54 -11.65 3.23
N VAL A 208 3.47 -10.78 2.23
CA VAL A 208 3.41 -11.16 0.81
C VAL A 208 4.53 -10.45 0.06
N CYS A 209 5.16 -11.14 -0.89
CA CYS A 209 6.18 -10.53 -1.74
C CYS A 209 6.18 -11.17 -3.12
N GLY A 210 6.30 -10.37 -4.17
CA GLY A 210 6.58 -10.88 -5.51
C GLY A 210 8.00 -11.47 -5.59
N ALA A 211 8.14 -12.61 -6.27
CA ALA A 211 9.43 -13.27 -6.44
C ALA A 211 10.42 -12.42 -7.27
N GLU A 212 9.91 -11.54 -8.15
CA GLU A 212 10.66 -10.65 -9.03
C GLU A 212 10.70 -9.20 -8.48
N ASP A 213 10.36 -8.97 -7.20
CA ASP A 213 10.38 -7.63 -6.61
C ASP A 213 11.82 -7.11 -6.47
N ALA A 214 12.18 -6.14 -7.31
CA ALA A 214 13.48 -5.47 -7.31
C ALA A 214 13.54 -4.25 -6.37
N LEU A 215 12.40 -3.75 -5.86
CA LEU A 215 12.33 -2.58 -4.98
C LEU A 215 12.38 -2.96 -3.50
N THR A 216 11.67 -4.02 -3.13
CA THR A 216 11.67 -4.62 -1.78
C THR A 216 11.82 -6.14 -1.94
N PRO A 217 13.06 -6.61 -2.15
CA PRO A 217 13.31 -8.02 -2.44
C PRO A 217 12.79 -8.98 -1.37
N VAL A 218 12.63 -10.25 -1.71
CA VAL A 218 12.16 -11.32 -0.81
C VAL A 218 12.87 -11.28 0.55
N ALA A 219 14.15 -10.92 0.59
CA ALA A 219 14.90 -10.80 1.84
C ALA A 219 14.31 -9.76 2.83
N ASP A 220 13.69 -8.68 2.32
CA ASP A 220 12.98 -7.70 3.15
C ASP A 220 11.71 -8.32 3.76
N ALA A 221 10.95 -9.09 2.98
CA ALA A 221 9.77 -9.81 3.44
C ALA A 221 10.12 -10.88 4.49
N GLU A 222 11.19 -11.64 4.27
CA GLU A 222 11.72 -12.59 5.24
C GLU A 222 12.17 -11.91 6.55
N ALA A 223 12.75 -10.71 6.45
CA ALA A 223 13.12 -9.93 7.64
C ALA A 223 11.88 -9.51 8.44
N ILE A 224 10.80 -9.10 7.78
CA ILE A 224 9.52 -8.82 8.44
C ILE A 224 8.97 -10.09 9.10
N GLN A 225 8.92 -11.21 8.37
CA GLN A 225 8.42 -12.49 8.91
C GLN A 225 9.19 -12.92 10.16
N ARG A 226 10.53 -12.85 10.12
CA ARG A 226 11.37 -13.18 11.29
C ARG A 226 11.12 -12.25 12.47
N GLY A 227 10.78 -11.00 12.21
CA GLY A 227 10.55 -9.98 13.23
C GLY A 227 9.15 -10.01 13.87
N VAL A 228 8.17 -10.69 13.23
CA VAL A 228 6.78 -10.79 13.71
C VAL A 228 6.48 -12.26 14.05
N PRO A 229 6.53 -12.67 15.33
CA PRO A 229 6.28 -14.05 15.72
C PRO A 229 4.89 -14.55 15.28
N GLY A 230 4.84 -15.74 14.70
CA GLY A 230 3.58 -16.35 14.22
C GLY A 230 3.07 -15.81 12.89
N SER A 231 3.77 -14.89 12.25
CA SER A 231 3.43 -14.46 10.89
C SER A 231 3.73 -15.53 9.85
N THR A 232 3.00 -15.50 8.75
CA THR A 232 3.24 -16.35 7.57
C THR A 232 3.80 -15.53 6.44
N LEU A 233 4.61 -16.16 5.57
CA LEU A 233 5.16 -15.54 4.36
C LEU A 233 4.64 -16.29 3.14
N GLN A 234 4.15 -15.53 2.16
CA GLN A 234 3.75 -16.03 0.85
C GLN A 234 4.53 -15.30 -0.24
N ILE A 235 5.25 -16.07 -1.06
CA ILE A 235 5.94 -15.54 -2.25
C ILE A 235 5.04 -15.77 -3.46
N ILE A 236 4.80 -14.71 -4.23
CA ILE A 236 4.00 -14.77 -5.47
C ILE A 236 4.97 -14.96 -6.65
N PRO A 237 4.98 -16.13 -7.30
CA PRO A 237 5.85 -16.38 -8.45
C PRO A 237 5.54 -15.43 -9.61
N LYS A 238 6.54 -15.11 -10.42
CA LYS A 238 6.36 -14.31 -11.64
C LYS A 238 5.66 -12.95 -11.41
N ALA A 239 5.83 -12.36 -10.24
CA ALA A 239 5.32 -11.03 -9.90
C ALA A 239 6.44 -10.19 -9.29
N GLY A 240 6.47 -8.91 -9.63
CA GLY A 240 7.36 -7.91 -9.07
C GLY A 240 6.75 -7.21 -7.85
N HIS A 241 7.02 -5.92 -7.72
CA HIS A 241 6.66 -5.08 -6.58
C HIS A 241 5.15 -4.75 -6.47
N LEU A 242 4.39 -4.95 -7.52
CA LEU A 242 2.95 -4.73 -7.51
C LEU A 242 2.20 -6.07 -7.55
N SER A 243 2.63 -7.03 -6.73
CA SER A 243 2.20 -8.43 -6.77
C SER A 243 0.69 -8.61 -6.80
N ALA A 244 -0.06 -7.80 -6.06
CA ALA A 244 -1.53 -7.80 -6.04
C ALA A 244 -2.18 -7.41 -7.38
N LEU A 245 -1.46 -6.63 -8.20
CA LEU A 245 -1.89 -6.19 -9.53
C LEU A 245 -1.38 -7.14 -10.62
N GLU A 246 -0.17 -7.68 -10.43
CA GLU A 246 0.53 -8.51 -11.40
C GLU A 246 -0.03 -9.94 -11.44
N ASP A 247 -0.27 -10.56 -10.29
CA ASP A 247 -0.96 -11.84 -10.18
C ASP A 247 -2.07 -11.77 -9.11
N PRO A 248 -3.21 -11.18 -9.47
CA PRO A 248 -4.33 -11.05 -8.54
C PRO A 248 -4.92 -12.39 -8.09
N ALA A 249 -4.77 -13.46 -8.86
CA ALA A 249 -5.29 -14.78 -8.49
C ALA A 249 -4.46 -15.38 -7.35
N ALA A 250 -3.14 -15.39 -7.48
CA ALA A 250 -2.24 -15.90 -6.44
C ALA A 250 -2.31 -15.02 -5.17
N PHE A 251 -2.36 -13.69 -5.33
CA PHE A 251 -2.52 -12.78 -4.20
C PHE A 251 -3.83 -13.01 -3.46
N ASN A 252 -4.95 -13.14 -4.19
CA ASN A 252 -6.26 -13.39 -3.59
C ASN A 252 -6.33 -14.75 -2.87
N ALA A 253 -5.66 -15.78 -3.40
CA ALA A 253 -5.57 -17.08 -2.72
C ALA A 253 -4.83 -16.97 -1.37
N ALA A 254 -3.71 -16.26 -1.33
CA ALA A 254 -2.96 -16.00 -0.10
C ALA A 254 -3.80 -15.19 0.91
N LEU A 255 -4.48 -14.14 0.42
CA LEU A 255 -5.33 -13.29 1.25
C LEU A 255 -6.54 -14.05 1.80
N ALA A 256 -7.24 -14.85 0.99
CA ALA A 256 -8.36 -15.68 1.41
C ALA A 256 -7.95 -16.68 2.49
N GLY A 257 -6.86 -17.41 2.29
CA GLY A 257 -6.33 -18.34 3.29
C GLY A 257 -6.01 -17.64 4.64
N PHE A 258 -5.50 -16.41 4.61
CA PHE A 258 -5.26 -15.62 5.82
C PHE A 258 -6.57 -15.18 6.50
N LEU A 259 -7.57 -14.75 5.74
CA LEU A 259 -8.85 -14.26 6.25
C LEU A 259 -9.71 -15.39 6.85
N GLU A 260 -9.55 -16.63 6.38
CA GLU A 260 -10.22 -17.82 6.96
C GLU A 260 -9.65 -18.22 8.33
N ILE A 261 -8.40 -17.89 8.60
CA ILE A 261 -7.79 -18.02 9.92
C ILE A 261 -8.44 -16.93 10.80
N ARG A 262 -9.60 -17.27 11.43
CA ARG A 262 -10.34 -16.32 12.28
C ARG A 262 -9.41 -15.76 13.35
N PRO A 263 -9.05 -14.47 13.30
CA PRO A 263 -8.39 -13.83 14.43
C PRO A 263 -9.35 -13.89 15.62
N ARG A 264 -8.96 -14.57 16.70
CA ARG A 264 -9.73 -14.65 17.96
C ARG A 264 -9.90 -13.28 18.60
#